data_0a5c27be4956f08c68768ba0b9be9ac2
#
_entry.id   0a5c27be4956f08c68768ba0b9be9ac2
#
_cell.length_a   1.000
_cell.length_b   1.000
_cell.length_c   1.000
_cell.angle_alpha   90.00
_cell.angle_beta   90.00
_cell.angle_gamma   90.00
#
_symmetry.space_group_name_H-M   'P 1'
#
loop_
_entity.id
_entity.type
_entity.pdbx_description
1 polymer ?
#
loop_
_entity_poly.entity_id
_entity_poly.type
_entity_poly.pdbx_seq_one_letter_code
_entity_poly.pdbx_strand_id
1 'polypeptide(L)'
;MKSRMPASRLMPILHRLLGVVALLALLPLARAATTDLGAPGGSLRGQLLIAAPEMDDPRFVHAVILMVQHDQGGALGIIINRPVGEVTYADLLKAIGTTGSPVPGKLRIFAGGPVELNAGFVLHSTEYHRPETQQIDGKVAMTASPDVLRDIAEAKGPKKSLVAFGYAGWGPGQLESELMRHDWFTADEDPALVFDDDRGLVWKDAMNRRSQAL
;
A
#
# COMPACT_ATOMS: atom_id res chain seq x y z
N MET A 1 -22.42 14.87 6.30
CA MET A 1 -22.15 15.86 5.23
C MET A 1 -20.77 15.53 4.69
N LYS A 2 -20.67 14.74 3.59
CA LYS A 2 -19.40 14.26 3.01
C LYS A 2 -18.73 15.43 2.28
N SER A 3 -17.65 15.96 2.83
CA SER A 3 -16.81 16.97 2.17
C SER A 3 -16.05 16.30 1.01
N ARG A 4 -16.52 16.50 -0.22
CA ARG A 4 -15.77 16.17 -1.43
C ARG A 4 -14.68 17.23 -1.60
N MET A 5 -13.41 16.85 -1.54
CA MET A 5 -12.33 17.73 -1.98
C MET A 5 -12.52 18.10 -3.46
N PRO A 6 -12.38 19.38 -3.83
CA PRO A 6 -12.49 19.78 -5.23
C PRO A 6 -11.32 19.22 -6.04
N ALA A 7 -11.61 18.80 -7.28
CA ALA A 7 -10.67 18.22 -8.25
C ALA A 7 -9.39 19.06 -8.48
N SER A 8 -9.42 20.35 -8.18
CA SER A 8 -8.28 21.27 -8.31
C SER A 8 -7.12 20.99 -7.33
N ARG A 9 -7.34 20.21 -6.28
CA ARG A 9 -6.26 19.80 -5.34
C ARG A 9 -5.58 18.48 -5.70
N LEU A 10 -6.16 17.70 -6.61
CA LEU A 10 -5.56 16.47 -7.15
C LEU A 10 -4.52 16.76 -8.24
N MET A 11 -4.67 17.88 -8.95
CA MET A 11 -3.76 18.26 -10.02
C MET A 11 -2.29 18.45 -9.58
N PRO A 12 -1.96 19.06 -8.44
CA PRO A 12 -0.57 19.16 -8.00
C PRO A 12 0.04 17.84 -7.56
N ILE A 13 -0.77 16.89 -7.09
CA ILE A 13 -0.28 15.53 -6.74
C ILE A 13 0.05 14.77 -8.03
N LEU A 14 -0.79 14.89 -9.03
CA LEU A 14 -0.63 14.23 -10.32
C LEU A 14 0.57 14.78 -11.13
N HIS A 15 0.83 16.11 -11.08
CA HIS A 15 1.98 16.74 -11.77
C HIS A 15 3.32 16.47 -11.07
N ARG A 16 3.34 16.15 -9.78
CA ARG A 16 4.55 15.75 -9.04
C ARG A 16 4.97 14.31 -9.28
N LEU A 17 4.08 13.48 -9.84
CA LEU A 17 4.32 12.08 -10.20
C LEU A 17 5.30 11.91 -11.37
N LEU A 18 5.48 12.94 -12.20
CA LEU A 18 6.32 12.88 -13.42
C LEU A 18 7.83 12.85 -13.16
N GLY A 19 8.29 13.09 -11.92
CA GLY A 19 9.72 13.25 -11.62
C GLY A 19 10.42 12.08 -10.90
N VAL A 20 9.74 11.05 -10.44
CA VAL A 20 10.32 10.14 -9.42
C VAL A 20 10.23 8.64 -9.78
N VAL A 21 9.67 8.26 -10.92
CA VAL A 21 9.64 6.85 -11.36
C VAL A 21 11.05 6.27 -11.57
N ALA A 22 12.10 7.12 -11.64
CA ALA A 22 13.47 6.70 -11.91
C ALA A 22 14.30 6.30 -10.67
N LEU A 23 13.83 6.50 -9.43
CA LEU A 23 14.69 6.32 -8.26
C LEU A 23 14.49 5.01 -7.51
N LEU A 24 13.45 4.24 -7.78
CA LEU A 24 13.25 2.91 -7.15
C LEU A 24 14.03 1.78 -7.84
N ALA A 25 14.65 2.05 -8.99
CA ALA A 25 15.49 1.09 -9.72
C ALA A 25 16.91 0.92 -9.14
N LEU A 26 17.28 1.63 -8.06
CA LEU A 26 18.64 1.64 -7.51
C LEU A 26 18.75 1.16 -6.06
N LEU A 27 17.73 0.51 -5.50
CA LEU A 27 18.00 -0.40 -4.39
C LEU A 27 18.54 -1.67 -5.02
N PRO A 28 19.83 -2.00 -4.88
CA PRO A 28 20.32 -3.31 -5.30
C PRO A 28 19.55 -4.32 -4.46
N LEU A 29 18.60 -5.04 -5.09
CA LEU A 29 18.19 -6.34 -4.59
C LEU A 29 19.43 -7.23 -4.71
N ALA A 30 20.36 -7.07 -3.79
CA ALA A 30 21.33 -8.09 -3.47
C ALA A 30 20.49 -9.28 -3.00
N ARG A 31 20.18 -10.16 -3.93
CA ARG A 31 19.62 -11.49 -3.68
C ARG A 31 20.72 -12.34 -3.06
N ALA A 32 21.14 -11.90 -1.85
CA ALA A 32 21.77 -12.80 -0.92
C ALA A 32 20.64 -13.68 -0.39
N ALA A 33 20.76 -15.00 -0.56
CA ALA A 33 20.03 -15.95 0.25
C ALA A 33 20.46 -15.72 1.71
N THR A 34 19.88 -14.72 2.35
CA THR A 34 19.96 -14.56 3.80
C THR A 34 19.07 -15.64 4.36
N THR A 35 19.66 -16.60 5.03
CA THR A 35 18.98 -17.36 6.07
C THR A 35 18.12 -16.39 6.84
N ASP A 36 16.81 -16.61 6.80
CA ASP A 36 15.80 -15.86 7.52
C ASP A 36 16.08 -16.00 9.03
N LEU A 37 16.95 -15.15 9.55
CA LEU A 37 17.11 -14.92 10.98
C LEU A 37 15.99 -13.95 11.32
N GLY A 38 14.79 -14.51 11.52
CA GLY A 38 13.55 -13.78 11.76
C GLY A 38 13.73 -12.71 12.84
N ALA A 39 13.01 -11.61 12.66
CA ALA A 39 12.79 -10.63 13.71
C ALA A 39 12.40 -11.34 15.02
N PRO A 40 12.79 -10.86 16.22
CA PRO A 40 12.32 -11.41 17.48
C PRO A 40 10.77 -11.42 17.48
N GLY A 41 10.16 -12.61 17.41
CA GLY A 41 8.71 -12.75 17.27
C GLY A 41 8.21 -13.20 15.89
N GLY A 42 9.10 -13.37 14.89
CA GLY A 42 8.74 -13.74 13.53
C GLY A 42 8.47 -12.54 12.61
N SER A 43 8.45 -12.76 11.29
CA SER A 43 8.15 -11.72 10.32
C SER A 43 6.64 -11.43 10.24
N LEU A 44 6.27 -10.16 10.28
CA LEU A 44 4.88 -9.71 10.06
C LEU A 44 4.54 -9.49 8.58
N ARG A 45 5.46 -9.79 7.67
CA ARG A 45 5.19 -9.68 6.24
C ARG A 45 3.94 -10.48 5.85
N GLY A 46 3.04 -9.87 5.10
CA GLY A 46 1.76 -10.46 4.71
C GLY A 46 0.69 -10.36 5.80
N GLN A 47 0.96 -9.73 6.95
CA GLN A 47 -0.05 -9.47 7.97
C GLN A 47 -0.56 -8.03 7.90
N LEU A 48 -1.69 -7.79 8.53
CA LEU A 48 -2.22 -6.45 8.77
C LEU A 48 -1.71 -5.91 10.10
N LEU A 49 -1.22 -4.67 10.08
CA LEU A 49 -0.94 -3.87 11.25
C LEU A 49 -2.09 -2.88 11.43
N ILE A 50 -2.68 -2.84 12.62
CA ILE A 50 -3.91 -2.11 12.91
C ILE A 50 -3.63 -1.10 14.01
N ALA A 51 -3.83 0.19 13.73
CA ALA A 51 -3.62 1.23 14.73
C ALA A 51 -4.56 1.03 15.95
N ALA A 52 -3.99 1.11 17.13
CA ALA A 52 -4.75 1.05 18.38
C ALA A 52 -5.80 2.19 18.46
N PRO A 53 -6.91 2.02 19.18
CA PRO A 53 -7.90 3.09 19.35
C PRO A 53 -7.29 4.37 19.96
N GLU A 54 -6.26 4.22 20.78
CA GLU A 54 -5.54 5.28 21.47
C GLU A 54 -4.39 5.89 20.67
N MET A 55 -4.24 5.48 19.39
CA MET A 55 -3.21 6.02 18.49
C MET A 55 -3.32 7.55 18.43
N ASP A 56 -2.32 8.24 18.94
CA ASP A 56 -2.26 9.70 19.02
C ASP A 56 -1.57 10.36 17.82
N ASP A 57 -0.79 9.59 17.04
CA ASP A 57 -0.21 10.10 15.80
C ASP A 57 -1.30 10.27 14.72
N PRO A 58 -1.63 11.53 14.34
CA PRO A 58 -2.72 11.80 13.40
C PRO A 58 -2.49 11.18 12.02
N ARG A 59 -1.24 10.82 11.70
CA ARG A 59 -0.89 10.13 10.45
C ARG A 59 -1.40 8.70 10.45
N PHE A 60 -1.63 8.09 11.63
CA PHE A 60 -1.97 6.68 11.77
C PHE A 60 -3.27 6.39 12.51
N VAL A 61 -3.97 7.42 13.01
CA VAL A 61 -5.30 7.21 13.65
C VAL A 61 -6.20 6.36 12.75
N HIS A 62 -6.70 5.23 13.26
CA HIS A 62 -7.52 4.25 12.53
C HIS A 62 -6.88 3.71 11.22
N ALA A 63 -5.55 3.71 11.10
CA ALA A 63 -4.89 3.11 9.96
C ALA A 63 -4.95 1.58 10.01
N VAL A 64 -5.09 0.97 8.84
CA VAL A 64 -4.82 -0.45 8.60
C VAL A 64 -3.74 -0.53 7.54
N ILE A 65 -2.66 -1.24 7.82
CA ILE A 65 -1.45 -1.29 7.02
C ILE A 65 -1.17 -2.74 6.63
N LEU A 66 -1.06 -3.02 5.34
CA LEU A 66 -0.54 -4.31 4.87
C LEU A 66 0.99 -4.28 4.95
N MET A 67 1.58 -5.22 5.68
CA MET A 67 3.03 -5.33 5.84
C MET A 67 3.65 -5.98 4.60
N VAL A 68 4.50 -5.23 3.90
CA VAL A 68 5.18 -5.66 2.67
C VAL A 68 6.54 -6.26 2.96
N GLN A 69 7.23 -5.69 3.95
CA GLN A 69 8.54 -6.15 4.41
C GLN A 69 8.63 -6.02 5.92
N HIS A 70 9.25 -7.02 6.56
CA HIS A 70 9.62 -6.97 7.97
C HIS A 70 10.79 -7.92 8.21
N ASP A 71 11.95 -7.36 8.53
CA ASP A 71 13.20 -8.07 8.82
C ASP A 71 14.06 -7.27 9.82
N GLN A 72 15.28 -7.71 10.08
CA GLN A 72 16.22 -7.03 11.00
C GLN A 72 16.61 -5.62 10.53
N GLY A 73 16.44 -5.28 9.27
CA GLY A 73 16.69 -3.95 8.69
C GLY A 73 15.54 -2.97 8.94
N GLY A 74 14.39 -3.45 9.44
CA GLY A 74 13.21 -2.65 9.70
C GLY A 74 11.95 -3.17 9.01
N ALA A 75 10.96 -2.31 8.82
CA ALA A 75 9.70 -2.69 8.25
C ALA A 75 9.15 -1.64 7.26
N LEU A 76 8.38 -2.13 6.29
CA LEU A 76 7.64 -1.32 5.32
C LEU A 76 6.22 -1.86 5.17
N GLY A 77 5.23 -0.98 5.17
CA GLY A 77 3.84 -1.31 4.93
C GLY A 77 3.08 -0.25 4.18
N ILE A 78 1.95 -0.63 3.60
CA ILE A 78 1.08 0.25 2.82
C ILE A 78 -0.26 0.42 3.55
N ILE A 79 -0.64 1.65 3.87
CA ILE A 79 -1.97 1.95 4.42
C ILE A 79 -3.01 1.68 3.34
N ILE A 80 -4.00 0.83 3.65
CA ILE A 80 -5.00 0.34 2.69
C ILE A 80 -6.36 1.02 2.81
N ASN A 81 -6.61 1.78 3.86
CA ASN A 81 -7.94 2.33 4.16
C ASN A 81 -8.02 3.87 4.12
N ARG A 82 -7.11 4.56 3.41
CA ARG A 82 -7.11 6.03 3.26
C ARG A 82 -7.30 6.48 1.81
N PRO A 83 -8.52 6.46 1.28
CA PRO A 83 -8.78 7.00 -0.06
C PRO A 83 -8.61 8.53 -0.04
N VAL A 84 -7.88 9.08 -1.03
CA VAL A 84 -7.63 10.52 -1.19
C VAL A 84 -8.36 11.10 -2.39
N GLY A 85 -8.81 10.28 -3.33
CA GLY A 85 -9.57 10.73 -4.50
C GLY A 85 -9.69 9.68 -5.59
N GLU A 86 -10.19 10.11 -6.74
CA GLU A 86 -10.33 9.29 -7.94
C GLU A 86 -9.73 10.01 -9.15
N VAL A 87 -9.18 9.25 -10.08
CA VAL A 87 -8.65 9.73 -11.36
C VAL A 87 -9.28 8.91 -12.49
N THR A 88 -9.59 9.54 -13.62
CA THR A 88 -10.01 8.78 -14.81
C THR A 88 -8.84 8.00 -15.39
N TYR A 89 -9.10 6.87 -16.04
CA TYR A 89 -8.02 6.12 -16.72
C TYR A 89 -7.32 6.96 -17.79
N ALA A 90 -8.03 7.83 -18.48
CA ALA A 90 -7.44 8.73 -19.47
C ALA A 90 -6.46 9.73 -18.84
N ASP A 91 -6.85 10.35 -17.70
CA ASP A 91 -5.96 11.26 -16.97
C ASP A 91 -4.78 10.53 -16.33
N LEU A 92 -4.99 9.29 -15.89
CA LEU A 92 -3.92 8.43 -15.37
C LEU A 92 -2.85 8.18 -16.43
N LEU A 93 -3.24 7.73 -17.65
CA LEU A 93 -2.29 7.48 -18.75
C LEU A 93 -1.53 8.75 -19.14
N LYS A 94 -2.22 9.89 -19.20
CA LYS A 94 -1.58 11.18 -19.45
C LYS A 94 -0.56 11.54 -18.36
N ALA A 95 -0.90 11.28 -17.09
CA ALA A 95 -0.04 11.60 -15.95
C ALA A 95 1.24 10.75 -15.93
N ILE A 96 1.17 9.47 -16.33
CA ILE A 96 2.35 8.60 -16.43
C ILE A 96 3.09 8.74 -17.78
N GLY A 97 2.69 9.72 -18.60
CA GLY A 97 3.40 10.04 -19.85
C GLY A 97 3.29 8.96 -20.94
N THR A 98 2.26 8.13 -20.90
CA THR A 98 2.06 7.07 -21.87
C THR A 98 0.86 7.34 -22.79
N THR A 99 0.96 6.87 -24.03
CA THR A 99 -0.16 6.81 -24.96
C THR A 99 -0.78 5.42 -24.89
N GLY A 100 -2.10 5.34 -24.82
CA GLY A 100 -2.84 4.08 -24.73
C GLY A 100 -4.30 4.28 -25.10
N SER A 101 -5.05 3.20 -25.12
CA SER A 101 -6.50 3.20 -25.38
C SER A 101 -7.25 2.86 -24.10
N PRO A 102 -7.44 3.85 -23.18
CA PRO A 102 -8.06 3.57 -21.90
C PRO A 102 -9.53 3.21 -22.08
N VAL A 103 -9.99 2.22 -21.30
CA VAL A 103 -11.43 1.97 -21.18
C VAL A 103 -12.09 3.08 -20.36
N PRO A 104 -13.41 3.33 -20.51
CA PRO A 104 -14.13 4.25 -19.63
C PRO A 104 -14.06 3.75 -18.17
N GLY A 105 -13.71 4.64 -17.24
CA GLY A 105 -13.66 4.30 -15.84
C GLY A 105 -12.79 5.24 -15.01
N LYS A 106 -12.73 4.95 -13.72
CA LYS A 106 -11.96 5.69 -12.73
C LYS A 106 -11.21 4.73 -11.82
N LEU A 107 -10.07 5.19 -11.33
CA LEU A 107 -9.25 4.53 -10.34
C LEU A 107 -9.29 5.33 -9.03
N ARG A 108 -9.53 4.64 -7.92
CA ARG A 108 -9.42 5.22 -6.59
C ARG A 108 -7.95 5.23 -6.17
N ILE A 109 -7.50 6.37 -5.64
CA ILE A 109 -6.12 6.58 -5.17
C ILE A 109 -6.13 6.65 -3.65
N PHE A 110 -5.10 6.05 -3.04
CA PHE A 110 -4.93 5.96 -1.60
C PHE A 110 -3.64 6.66 -1.14
N ALA A 111 -3.64 7.19 0.09
CA ALA A 111 -2.43 7.58 0.78
C ALA A 111 -1.86 6.34 1.49
N GLY A 112 -0.78 5.80 0.97
CA GLY A 112 -0.13 4.57 1.47
C GLY A 112 0.74 4.77 2.71
N GLY A 113 1.08 6.02 3.04
CA GLY A 113 1.85 6.38 4.22
C GLY A 113 2.56 7.72 4.08
N PRO A 114 3.26 8.18 5.14
CA PRO A 114 3.87 9.50 5.17
C PRO A 114 5.24 9.59 4.49
N VAL A 115 5.84 8.46 4.13
CA VAL A 115 7.19 8.40 3.54
C VAL A 115 7.09 8.37 2.03
N GLU A 116 7.96 9.10 1.34
CA GLU A 116 8.05 9.16 -0.13
C GLU A 116 6.70 9.31 -0.84
N LEU A 117 5.97 10.36 -0.53
CA LEU A 117 4.59 10.62 -0.99
C LEU A 117 4.39 10.54 -2.52
N ASN A 118 5.45 10.55 -3.31
CA ASN A 118 5.41 10.42 -4.76
C ASN A 118 5.70 8.98 -5.25
N ALA A 119 6.13 8.07 -4.37
CA ALA A 119 6.34 6.67 -4.73
C ALA A 119 4.99 5.97 -4.86
N GLY A 120 4.72 5.38 -6.03
CA GLY A 120 3.48 4.69 -6.33
C GLY A 120 3.62 3.17 -6.18
N PHE A 121 2.64 2.55 -5.51
CA PHE A 121 2.55 1.11 -5.29
C PHE A 121 1.17 0.61 -5.72
N VAL A 122 1.14 -0.52 -6.39
CA VAL A 122 -0.10 -1.22 -6.74
C VAL A 122 -0.13 -2.55 -6.00
N LEU A 123 -0.96 -2.64 -4.95
CA LEU A 123 -1.33 -3.92 -4.35
C LEU A 123 -2.35 -4.59 -5.27
N HIS A 124 -2.23 -5.88 -5.51
CA HIS A 124 -3.14 -6.57 -6.43
C HIS A 124 -3.27 -8.07 -6.15
N SER A 125 -4.30 -8.68 -6.73
CA SER A 125 -4.53 -10.12 -6.70
C SER A 125 -3.46 -10.87 -7.50
N THR A 126 -3.11 -12.07 -7.05
CA THR A 126 -1.90 -12.81 -7.45
C THR A 126 -1.93 -13.43 -8.85
N GLU A 127 -3.08 -13.41 -9.53
CA GLU A 127 -3.17 -13.93 -10.91
C GLU A 127 -2.48 -13.02 -11.95
N TYR A 128 -2.21 -11.76 -11.58
CA TYR A 128 -1.47 -10.83 -12.41
C TYR A 128 0.01 -10.84 -12.04
N HIS A 129 0.89 -10.86 -13.05
CA HIS A 129 2.32 -10.91 -12.84
C HIS A 129 3.08 -10.09 -13.88
N ARG A 130 4.10 -9.37 -13.42
CA ARG A 130 5.13 -8.71 -14.21
C ARG A 130 6.51 -9.03 -13.63
N PRO A 131 7.61 -8.78 -14.35
CA PRO A 131 8.95 -9.03 -13.81
C PRO A 131 9.23 -8.35 -12.46
N GLU A 132 8.64 -7.15 -12.24
CA GLU A 132 8.80 -6.35 -11.03
C GLU A 132 7.80 -6.70 -9.93
N THR A 133 6.91 -7.67 -10.17
CA THR A 133 5.92 -8.09 -9.17
C THR A 133 6.59 -8.82 -8.02
N GLN A 134 6.37 -8.30 -6.82
CA GLN A 134 6.75 -8.91 -5.56
C GLN A 134 5.55 -9.61 -4.94
N GLN A 135 5.60 -10.91 -4.77
CA GLN A 135 4.61 -11.64 -3.97
C GLN A 135 4.76 -11.23 -2.51
N ILE A 136 3.71 -10.75 -1.85
CA ILE A 136 3.72 -10.45 -0.41
C ILE A 136 3.45 -11.72 0.37
N ASP A 137 2.38 -12.41 -0.03
CA ASP A 137 1.99 -13.73 0.46
C ASP A 137 1.33 -14.52 -0.68
N GLY A 138 0.58 -15.58 -0.37
CA GLY A 138 -0.14 -16.38 -1.38
C GLY A 138 -1.39 -15.72 -1.97
N LYS A 139 -1.83 -14.54 -1.47
CA LYS A 139 -3.10 -13.92 -1.79
C LYS A 139 -2.95 -12.51 -2.37
N VAL A 140 -1.92 -11.77 -1.96
CA VAL A 140 -1.64 -10.40 -2.37
C VAL A 140 -0.23 -10.28 -2.92
N ALA A 141 -0.10 -9.53 -3.99
CA ALA A 141 1.16 -9.13 -4.60
C ALA A 141 1.23 -7.60 -4.70
N MET A 142 2.45 -7.08 -4.92
CA MET A 142 2.70 -5.67 -5.13
C MET A 142 3.55 -5.46 -6.39
N THR A 143 3.21 -4.47 -7.18
CA THR A 143 4.03 -4.01 -8.31
C THR A 143 4.25 -2.51 -8.19
N ALA A 144 5.51 -2.07 -8.29
CA ALA A 144 5.91 -0.67 -8.25
C ALA A 144 6.41 -0.21 -9.65
N SER A 145 5.59 -0.40 -10.69
CA SER A 145 5.91 -0.03 -12.06
C SER A 145 4.75 0.74 -12.70
N PRO A 146 5.01 1.78 -13.53
CA PRO A 146 3.96 2.47 -14.28
C PRO A 146 3.19 1.55 -15.23
N ASP A 147 3.82 0.47 -15.69
CA ASP A 147 3.20 -0.46 -16.64
C ASP A 147 1.95 -1.14 -16.08
N VAL A 148 1.91 -1.45 -14.78
CA VAL A 148 0.69 -2.02 -14.17
C VAL A 148 -0.48 -1.02 -14.23
N LEU A 149 -0.20 0.28 -14.09
CA LEU A 149 -1.23 1.32 -14.20
C LEU A 149 -1.78 1.44 -15.62
N ARG A 150 -0.90 1.27 -16.64
CA ARG A 150 -1.33 1.19 -18.03
C ARG A 150 -2.21 -0.03 -18.27
N ASP A 151 -1.81 -1.19 -17.79
CA ASP A 151 -2.60 -2.42 -17.93
C ASP A 151 -3.97 -2.30 -17.26
N ILE A 152 -4.04 -1.69 -16.07
CA ILE A 152 -5.32 -1.40 -15.41
C ILE A 152 -6.20 -0.49 -16.28
N ALA A 153 -5.63 0.59 -16.81
CA ALA A 153 -6.37 1.54 -17.64
C ALA A 153 -6.87 0.93 -18.96
N GLU A 154 -6.22 -0.11 -19.47
CA GLU A 154 -6.59 -0.83 -20.69
C GLU A 154 -7.39 -2.12 -20.44
N ALA A 155 -7.86 -2.34 -19.20
CA ALA A 155 -8.56 -3.57 -18.78
C ALA A 155 -7.74 -4.87 -18.98
N LYS A 156 -6.42 -4.78 -18.92
CA LYS A 156 -5.46 -5.90 -18.99
C LYS A 156 -4.78 -6.17 -17.63
N GLY A 157 -5.11 -5.37 -16.63
CA GLY A 157 -4.54 -5.43 -15.30
C GLY A 157 -5.11 -6.54 -14.42
N PRO A 158 -4.73 -6.56 -13.13
CA PRO A 158 -5.24 -7.53 -12.15
C PRO A 158 -6.75 -7.37 -11.93
N LYS A 159 -7.41 -8.46 -11.52
CA LYS A 159 -8.84 -8.48 -11.20
C LYS A 159 -9.19 -7.57 -10.03
N LYS A 160 -8.29 -7.48 -9.05
CA LYS A 160 -8.42 -6.60 -7.90
C LYS A 160 -7.14 -5.80 -7.74
N SER A 161 -7.27 -4.50 -7.49
CA SER A 161 -6.12 -3.63 -7.26
C SER A 161 -6.44 -2.47 -6.33
N LEU A 162 -5.42 -2.02 -5.61
CA LEU A 162 -5.42 -0.82 -4.79
C LEU A 162 -4.16 -0.03 -5.14
N VAL A 163 -4.33 1.21 -5.58
CA VAL A 163 -3.21 2.09 -5.95
C VAL A 163 -2.97 3.08 -4.83
N ALA A 164 -1.78 3.02 -4.24
CA ALA A 164 -1.38 3.87 -3.13
C ALA A 164 -0.13 4.67 -3.44
N PHE A 165 -0.02 5.86 -2.86
CA PHE A 165 1.17 6.68 -2.90
C PHE A 165 1.75 6.90 -1.51
N GLY A 166 3.08 6.82 -1.41
CA GLY A 166 3.78 6.79 -0.13
C GLY A 166 3.67 5.45 0.59
N TYR A 167 4.42 5.31 1.66
CA TYR A 167 4.43 4.13 2.51
C TYR A 167 4.64 4.48 3.98
N ALA A 168 4.37 3.56 4.89
CA ALA A 168 4.77 3.60 6.28
C ALA A 168 6.07 2.81 6.44
N GLY A 169 7.05 3.39 7.12
CA GLY A 169 8.37 2.78 7.29
C GLY A 169 8.82 2.86 8.74
N TRP A 170 9.48 1.80 9.20
CA TRP A 170 10.08 1.67 10.52
C TRP A 170 11.55 1.29 10.39
N GLY A 171 12.39 1.96 11.16
CA GLY A 171 13.78 1.56 11.32
C GLY A 171 13.94 0.25 12.11
N PRO A 172 15.18 -0.29 12.19
CA PRO A 172 15.44 -1.51 12.97
C PRO A 172 14.96 -1.40 14.41
N GLY A 173 14.13 -2.37 14.87
CA GLY A 173 13.59 -2.44 16.24
C GLY A 173 12.51 -1.40 16.58
N GLN A 174 12.18 -0.50 15.67
CA GLN A 174 11.17 0.53 15.93
C GLN A 174 9.77 -0.08 16.01
N LEU A 175 9.39 -0.92 15.04
CA LEU A 175 8.07 -1.54 15.01
C LEU A 175 7.86 -2.44 16.24
N GLU A 176 8.86 -3.22 16.62
CA GLU A 176 8.81 -4.07 17.82
C GLU A 176 8.58 -3.24 19.08
N SER A 177 9.25 -2.08 19.19
CA SER A 177 9.06 -1.17 20.31
C SER A 177 7.64 -0.59 20.35
N GLU A 178 7.05 -0.27 19.20
CA GLU A 178 5.69 0.23 19.09
C GLU A 178 4.65 -0.86 19.40
N LEU A 179 4.91 -2.10 18.96
CA LEU A 179 4.07 -3.27 19.33
C LEU A 179 4.09 -3.54 20.83
N MET A 180 5.25 -3.46 21.49
CA MET A 180 5.36 -3.62 22.96
C MET A 180 4.61 -2.52 23.73
N ARG A 181 4.47 -1.32 23.18
CA ARG A 181 3.65 -0.24 23.77
C ARG A 181 2.16 -0.36 23.45
N HIS A 182 1.78 -1.38 22.69
CA HIS A 182 0.41 -1.57 22.19
C HIS A 182 -0.10 -0.44 21.27
N ASP A 183 0.80 0.26 20.56
CA ASP A 183 0.42 1.25 19.55
C ASP A 183 -0.27 0.56 18.35
N TRP A 184 0.05 -0.72 18.13
CA TRP A 184 -0.45 -1.53 17.04
C TRP A 184 -0.96 -2.89 17.49
N PHE A 185 -1.99 -3.39 16.81
CA PHE A 185 -2.42 -4.79 16.82
C PHE A 185 -2.08 -5.44 15.50
N THR A 186 -2.05 -6.77 15.46
CA THR A 186 -1.84 -7.55 14.25
C THR A 186 -3.07 -8.41 13.93
N ALA A 187 -3.28 -8.71 12.66
CA ALA A 187 -4.24 -9.69 12.19
C ALA A 187 -3.72 -10.36 10.93
N ASP A 188 -4.22 -11.55 10.64
CA ASP A 188 -3.97 -12.19 9.37
C ASP A 188 -4.54 -11.35 8.22
N GLU A 189 -3.83 -11.30 7.09
CA GLU A 189 -4.30 -10.65 5.88
C GLU A 189 -5.56 -11.35 5.36
N ASP A 190 -6.52 -10.54 4.92
CA ASP A 190 -7.71 -10.97 4.19
C ASP A 190 -7.86 -10.10 2.93
N PRO A 191 -7.86 -10.71 1.73
CA PRO A 191 -8.04 -9.97 0.48
C PRO A 191 -9.32 -9.14 0.45
N ALA A 192 -10.36 -9.51 1.20
CA ALA A 192 -11.58 -8.72 1.32
C ALA A 192 -11.29 -7.39 2.01
N LEU A 193 -10.48 -7.36 3.08
CA LEU A 193 -10.08 -6.11 3.75
C LEU A 193 -9.16 -5.26 2.88
N VAL A 194 -8.25 -5.90 2.12
CA VAL A 194 -7.31 -5.17 1.25
C VAL A 194 -8.02 -4.51 0.08
N PHE A 195 -8.99 -5.20 -0.54
CA PHE A 195 -9.62 -4.77 -1.80
C PHE A 195 -11.08 -4.34 -1.67
N ASP A 196 -11.66 -4.37 -0.45
CA ASP A 196 -13.04 -3.98 -0.21
C ASP A 196 -13.29 -2.51 -0.60
N ASP A 197 -14.49 -2.22 -1.09
CA ASP A 197 -14.89 -0.87 -1.47
C ASP A 197 -15.33 0.00 -0.28
N ASP A 198 -15.81 -0.58 0.81
CA ASP A 198 -16.21 0.17 2.00
C ASP A 198 -15.04 0.45 2.94
N ARG A 199 -14.23 1.44 2.58
CA ARG A 199 -13.04 1.83 3.35
C ARG A 199 -13.33 2.38 4.74
N GLY A 200 -14.58 2.79 5.00
CA GLY A 200 -15.00 3.30 6.31
C GLY A 200 -15.10 2.22 7.38
N LEU A 201 -15.26 0.96 6.99
CA LEU A 201 -15.39 -0.17 7.90
C LEU A 201 -14.10 -0.97 8.09
N VAL A 202 -13.11 -0.84 7.20
CA VAL A 202 -11.90 -1.67 7.18
C VAL A 202 -11.18 -1.69 8.54
N TRP A 203 -11.04 -0.56 9.22
CA TRP A 203 -10.39 -0.52 10.54
C TRP A 203 -11.18 -1.30 11.58
N LYS A 204 -12.50 -1.10 11.64
CA LYS A 204 -13.37 -1.83 12.59
C LYS A 204 -13.35 -3.32 12.33
N ASP A 205 -13.41 -3.73 11.07
CA ASP A 205 -13.42 -5.14 10.67
C ASP A 205 -12.06 -5.81 10.93
N ALA A 206 -10.95 -5.10 10.68
CA ALA A 206 -9.62 -5.57 11.04
C ALA A 206 -9.47 -5.70 12.58
N MET A 207 -9.95 -4.71 13.35
CA MET A 207 -9.93 -4.78 14.82
C MET A 207 -10.72 -5.96 15.39
N ASN A 208 -11.82 -6.35 14.76
CA ASN A 208 -12.59 -7.52 15.16
C ASN A 208 -11.85 -8.85 14.91
N ARG A 209 -10.85 -8.84 14.02
CA ARG A 209 -10.03 -10.01 13.65
C ARG A 209 -8.63 -10.00 14.28
N ARG A 210 -8.33 -8.96 15.11
CA ARG A 210 -7.00 -8.82 15.69
C ARG A 210 -6.61 -10.05 16.52
N SER A 211 -5.37 -10.46 16.40
CA SER A 211 -4.75 -11.40 17.32
C SER A 211 -4.64 -10.73 18.69
N GLN A 212 -5.13 -11.37 19.73
CA GLN A 212 -4.80 -10.97 21.08
C GLN A 212 -3.32 -11.33 21.27
N ALA A 213 -2.47 -10.33 21.49
CA ALA A 213 -1.11 -10.58 21.92
C ALA A 213 -1.19 -11.40 23.20
N LEU A 214 -0.61 -12.61 23.18
CA LEU A 214 -0.47 -13.48 24.33
C LEU A 214 0.55 -12.88 25.31
#